data_e24a3493b86a292bdce6ec8e1f42cf29
#
_entry.id   e24a3493b86a292bdce6ec8e1f42cf29
#
_cell.length_a   1.000
_cell.length_b   1.000
_cell.length_c   1.000
_cell.angle_alpha   90.00
_cell.angle_beta   90.00
_cell.angle_gamma   90.00
#
_symmetry.space_group_name_H-M   'P 1'
#
loop_
_entity.id
_entity.type
_entity.pdbx_description
1 polymer ?
#
loop_
_entity_poly.entity_id
_entity_poly.type
_entity_poly.pdbx_seq_one_letter_code
_entity_poly.pdbx_strand_id
1 'polypeptide(L)'
;LIRKAKKAGIDVTCETAPHYLLLTENELEEDGRFKMNPPLRSQRDEEALLEGICDGTIDMIATDHAPHSAEEKKKGLKDSLMGVVGLETAFPVLYTGLVKTGILSLEKLVELLSTSPRKRFGIPEPKNEFCLWDLDAAYFIDPNEFQSKGKATPFAGKQVCGKRLYHHINMTEEA
;
A
#
# COMPACT_ATOMS: atom_id res chain seq x y z
N LEU A 1 6.97 16.54 12.74
CA LEU A 1 5.81 17.36 13.11
C LEU A 1 4.76 16.50 13.82
N ILE A 2 4.23 15.42 13.21
CA ILE A 2 3.18 14.53 13.75
C ILE A 2 3.59 13.93 15.11
N ARG A 3 4.82 13.39 15.23
CA ARG A 3 5.35 12.85 16.48
C ARG A 3 5.28 13.85 17.64
N LYS A 4 5.57 15.15 17.37
CA LYS A 4 5.46 16.22 18.36
C LYS A 4 4.00 16.54 18.71
N ALA A 5 3.11 16.56 17.72
CA ALA A 5 1.69 16.81 17.93
C ALA A 5 1.05 15.73 18.81
N LYS A 6 1.32 14.45 18.52
CA LYS A 6 0.87 13.32 19.34
C LYS A 6 1.38 13.41 20.79
N LYS A 7 2.68 13.72 20.98
CA LYS A 7 3.25 13.93 22.32
C LYS A 7 2.61 15.09 23.09
N ALA A 8 2.07 16.09 22.38
CA ALA A 8 1.33 17.21 22.98
C ALA A 8 -0.16 16.88 23.22
N GLY A 9 -0.61 15.64 22.98
CA GLY A 9 -2.00 15.22 23.19
C GLY A 9 -2.97 15.67 22.08
N ILE A 10 -2.46 16.14 20.94
CA ILE A 10 -3.30 16.54 19.83
C ILE A 10 -3.81 15.26 19.13
N ASP A 11 -5.13 15.18 18.92
CA ASP A 11 -5.75 14.09 18.15
C ASP A 11 -5.44 14.25 16.66
N VAL A 12 -4.34 13.64 16.25
CA VAL A 12 -3.87 13.64 14.86
C VAL A 12 -3.40 12.24 14.48
N THR A 13 -3.74 11.82 13.26
CA THR A 13 -3.23 10.61 12.64
C THR A 13 -2.58 10.94 11.30
N CYS A 14 -1.70 10.08 10.84
CA CYS A 14 -1.13 10.17 9.50
C CYS A 14 -0.97 8.78 8.88
N GLU A 15 -0.84 8.77 7.56
CA GLU A 15 -0.70 7.56 6.77
C GLU A 15 0.48 7.65 5.81
N THR A 16 0.88 6.50 5.29
CA THR A 16 1.83 6.38 4.18
C THR A 16 1.33 5.34 3.18
N ALA A 17 2.05 5.13 2.08
CA ALA A 17 1.66 4.16 1.07
C ALA A 17 2.73 3.07 0.87
N PRO A 18 2.35 1.89 0.31
CA PRO A 18 3.28 0.78 0.09
C PRO A 18 4.52 1.17 -0.73
N HIS A 19 4.33 1.99 -1.75
CA HIS A 19 5.43 2.42 -2.62
C HIS A 19 6.43 3.33 -1.93
N TYR A 20 6.05 4.10 -0.91
CA TYR A 20 6.97 4.93 -0.13
C TYR A 20 7.76 4.15 0.93
N LEU A 21 7.29 2.94 1.29
CA LEU A 21 7.93 2.07 2.27
C LEU A 21 8.88 1.04 1.65
N LEU A 22 8.81 0.86 0.33
CA LEU A 22 9.47 -0.25 -0.36
C LEU A 22 10.25 0.19 -1.60
N LEU A 23 10.19 1.45 -1.97
CA LEU A 23 10.86 2.00 -3.15
C LEU A 23 11.46 3.36 -2.83
N THR A 24 12.59 3.63 -3.47
CA THR A 24 13.30 4.92 -3.39
C THR A 24 13.46 5.52 -4.78
N GLU A 25 14.01 6.72 -4.85
CA GLU A 25 14.34 7.36 -6.12
C GLU A 25 15.37 6.57 -6.96
N ASN A 26 16.09 5.62 -6.33
CA ASN A 26 17.07 4.79 -7.03
C ASN A 26 16.43 3.74 -7.96
N GLU A 27 15.16 3.37 -7.71
CA GLU A 27 14.40 2.45 -8.54
C GLU A 27 13.63 3.14 -9.66
N LEU A 28 13.75 4.47 -9.81
CA LEU A 28 13.03 5.19 -10.85
C LEU A 28 13.52 4.79 -12.24
N GLU A 29 12.58 4.52 -13.11
CA GLU A 29 12.78 4.33 -14.55
C GLU A 29 12.08 5.45 -15.33
N GLU A 30 12.48 5.70 -16.55
CA GLU A 30 11.79 6.65 -17.46
C GLU A 30 10.46 6.05 -17.96
N ASP A 31 9.58 5.73 -17.02
CA ASP A 31 8.30 5.08 -17.25
C ASP A 31 7.23 5.71 -16.37
N GLY A 32 6.07 5.99 -16.94
CA GLY A 32 4.94 6.58 -16.22
C GLY A 32 4.44 5.74 -15.04
N ARG A 33 4.76 4.43 -14.97
CA ARG A 33 4.44 3.58 -13.82
C ARG A 33 5.10 4.03 -12.50
N PHE A 34 6.14 4.87 -12.59
CA PHE A 34 6.81 5.50 -11.44
C PHE A 34 6.34 6.94 -11.18
N LYS A 35 5.38 7.46 -11.98
CA LYS A 35 4.85 8.81 -11.81
C LYS A 35 3.73 8.83 -10.78
N MET A 36 4.04 9.31 -9.58
CA MET A 36 3.09 9.54 -8.49
C MET A 36 3.40 10.87 -7.80
N ASN A 37 2.49 11.34 -6.96
CA ASN A 37 2.66 12.54 -6.15
C ASN A 37 2.17 12.29 -4.70
N PRO A 38 3.05 12.45 -3.71
CA PRO A 38 4.47 12.82 -3.78
C PRO A 38 5.32 11.86 -4.63
N PRO A 39 6.46 12.30 -5.18
CA PRO A 39 7.38 11.39 -5.86
C PRO A 39 8.13 10.49 -4.87
N LEU A 40 8.68 9.38 -5.35
CA LEU A 40 9.62 8.57 -4.57
C LEU A 40 10.81 9.43 -4.13
N ARG A 41 11.27 9.22 -2.91
CA ARG A 41 12.32 10.02 -2.27
C ARG A 41 13.54 9.16 -1.99
N SER A 42 14.48 9.75 -1.25
CA SER A 42 15.74 9.10 -0.89
C SER A 42 15.53 7.90 0.05
N GLN A 43 16.53 7.03 0.12
CA GLN A 43 16.56 5.93 1.09
C GLN A 43 16.39 6.44 2.53
N ARG A 44 16.97 7.60 2.88
CA ARG A 44 16.81 8.21 4.21
C ARG A 44 15.34 8.55 4.52
N ASP A 45 14.58 8.97 3.50
CA ASP A 45 13.15 9.25 3.67
C ASP A 45 12.36 7.95 3.89
N GLU A 46 12.67 6.88 3.14
CA GLU A 46 12.11 5.55 3.34
C GLU A 46 12.38 5.03 4.77
N GLU A 47 13.64 5.06 5.22
CA GLU A 47 14.03 4.67 6.57
C GLU A 47 13.27 5.45 7.65
N ALA A 48 13.07 6.74 7.45
CA ALA A 48 12.29 7.58 8.37
C ALA A 48 10.81 7.21 8.42
N LEU A 49 10.22 6.76 7.30
CA LEU A 49 8.85 6.25 7.27
C LEU A 49 8.74 4.89 7.97
N LEU A 50 9.70 3.99 7.78
CA LEU A 50 9.77 2.70 8.48
C LEU A 50 9.91 2.91 10.00
N GLU A 51 10.80 3.82 10.43
CA GLU A 51 10.88 4.23 11.83
C GLU A 51 9.53 4.75 12.35
N GLY A 52 8.86 5.59 11.56
CA GLY A 52 7.55 6.15 11.91
C GLY A 52 6.44 5.11 12.08
N ILE A 53 6.49 4.01 11.32
CA ILE A 53 5.59 2.86 11.51
C ILE A 53 5.95 2.09 12.80
N CYS A 54 7.22 1.82 13.00
CA CYS A 54 7.68 1.04 14.15
C CYS A 54 7.43 1.76 15.49
N ASP A 55 7.57 3.08 15.53
CA ASP A 55 7.37 3.88 16.76
C ASP A 55 5.92 4.37 16.95
N GLY A 56 5.00 4.04 16.02
CA GLY A 56 3.59 4.42 16.09
C GLY A 56 3.31 5.89 15.73
N THR A 57 4.26 6.58 15.13
CA THR A 57 4.02 7.91 14.57
C THR A 57 3.07 7.86 13.37
N ILE A 58 3.24 6.85 12.50
CA ILE A 58 2.36 6.55 11.37
C ILE A 58 1.32 5.53 11.83
N ASP A 59 0.07 5.83 11.61
CA ASP A 59 -1.07 5.09 12.16
C ASP A 59 -1.64 4.05 11.23
N MET A 60 -1.51 4.27 9.90
CA MET A 60 -2.11 3.41 8.90
C MET A 60 -1.35 3.45 7.58
N ILE A 61 -1.63 2.48 6.73
CA ILE A 61 -1.12 2.41 5.36
C ILE A 61 -2.32 2.49 4.42
N ALA A 62 -2.34 3.53 3.58
CA ALA A 62 -3.29 3.70 2.49
C ALA A 62 -2.60 3.44 1.15
N THR A 63 -3.34 2.90 0.19
CA THR A 63 -2.73 2.48 -1.09
C THR A 63 -2.43 3.64 -2.04
N ASP A 64 -3.07 4.77 -1.83
CA ASP A 64 -3.07 5.89 -2.78
C ASP A 64 -3.40 5.44 -4.23
N HIS A 65 -4.39 4.54 -4.33
CA HIS A 65 -4.79 3.92 -5.58
C HIS A 65 -5.41 4.94 -6.54
N ALA A 66 -4.65 5.32 -7.55
CA ALA A 66 -5.05 6.29 -8.57
C ALA A 66 -4.77 5.72 -9.99
N PRO A 67 -5.69 4.88 -10.51
CA PRO A 67 -5.52 4.25 -11.81
C PRO A 67 -5.71 5.24 -12.96
N HIS A 68 -4.84 5.16 -13.94
CA HIS A 68 -4.92 5.91 -15.19
C HIS A 68 -4.88 4.97 -16.39
N SER A 69 -5.35 5.43 -17.53
CA SER A 69 -5.30 4.68 -18.78
C SER A 69 -3.85 4.46 -19.26
N ALA A 70 -3.65 3.46 -20.13
CA ALA A 70 -2.35 3.23 -20.73
C ALA A 70 -1.86 4.47 -21.52
N GLU A 71 -2.78 5.18 -22.20
CA GLU A 71 -2.47 6.40 -22.95
C GLU A 71 -1.93 7.53 -22.04
N GLU A 72 -2.47 7.65 -20.83
CA GLU A 72 -2.05 8.66 -19.85
C GLU A 72 -0.72 8.30 -19.19
N LYS A 73 -0.38 7.01 -19.11
CA LYS A 73 0.80 6.49 -18.42
C LYS A 73 1.99 6.19 -19.34
N LYS A 74 1.83 6.14 -20.66
CA LYS A 74 2.92 5.88 -21.62
C LYS A 74 3.80 7.06 -21.97
N LYS A 75 3.61 8.21 -21.33
CA LYS A 75 4.29 9.48 -21.67
C LYS A 75 5.57 9.73 -20.85
N GLY A 76 6.13 8.69 -20.25
CA GLY A 76 7.33 8.78 -19.39
C GLY A 76 7.07 9.47 -18.04
N LEU A 77 8.13 9.75 -17.31
CA LEU A 77 8.02 10.41 -16.00
C LEU A 77 7.53 11.85 -16.09
N LYS A 78 7.91 12.57 -17.16
CA LYS A 78 7.61 13.99 -17.26
C LYS A 78 6.13 14.26 -17.53
N ASP A 79 5.56 13.60 -18.52
CA ASP A 79 4.27 13.99 -19.09
C ASP A 79 3.12 13.02 -18.78
N SER A 80 3.38 11.89 -18.08
CA SER A 80 2.34 11.00 -17.58
C SER A 80 1.54 11.67 -16.47
N LEU A 81 0.27 11.28 -16.30
CA LEU A 81 -0.52 11.67 -15.14
C LEU A 81 0.02 11.02 -13.86
N MET A 82 -0.11 11.73 -12.75
CA MET A 82 0.33 11.25 -11.42
C MET A 82 -0.67 10.25 -10.87
N GLY A 83 -0.18 9.11 -10.40
CA GLY A 83 -0.98 8.07 -9.76
C GLY A 83 -0.58 6.67 -10.24
N VAL A 84 -0.74 5.70 -9.36
CA VAL A 84 -0.40 4.29 -9.62
C VAL A 84 -1.48 3.36 -9.08
N VAL A 85 -1.53 2.14 -9.62
CA VAL A 85 -2.39 1.08 -9.09
C VAL A 85 -1.72 0.47 -7.84
N GLY A 86 -2.47 0.40 -6.74
CA GLY A 86 -1.95 -0.07 -5.45
C GLY A 86 -2.85 -1.05 -4.70
N LEU A 87 -4.18 -1.08 -4.94
CA LEU A 87 -5.10 -1.91 -4.17
C LEU A 87 -4.78 -3.40 -4.24
N GLU A 88 -4.44 -3.90 -5.41
CA GLU A 88 -4.23 -5.33 -5.64
C GLU A 88 -2.82 -5.80 -5.26
N THR A 89 -1.90 -4.86 -5.07
CA THR A 89 -0.51 -5.14 -4.72
C THR A 89 -0.17 -4.85 -3.26
N ALA A 90 -1.00 -4.07 -2.54
CA ALA A 90 -0.66 -3.56 -1.22
C ALA A 90 -0.26 -4.67 -0.23
N PHE A 91 -1.12 -5.67 -0.01
CA PHE A 91 -0.83 -6.73 0.95
C PHE A 91 0.40 -7.55 0.53
N PRO A 92 0.50 -8.13 -0.68
CA PRO A 92 1.63 -8.98 -1.04
C PRO A 92 2.97 -8.24 -1.04
N VAL A 93 3.05 -6.98 -1.47
CA VAL A 93 4.32 -6.26 -1.45
C VAL A 93 4.75 -5.92 -0.02
N LEU A 94 3.82 -5.48 0.84
CA LEU A 94 4.12 -5.18 2.24
C LEU A 94 4.43 -6.43 3.05
N TYR A 95 3.69 -7.52 2.83
CA TYR A 95 3.99 -8.80 3.46
C TYR A 95 5.38 -9.28 3.09
N THR A 96 5.73 -9.24 1.81
CA THR A 96 7.05 -9.67 1.32
C THR A 96 8.16 -8.76 1.82
N GLY A 97 7.97 -7.44 1.72
CA GLY A 97 9.02 -6.47 2.04
C GLY A 97 9.20 -6.21 3.53
N LEU A 98 8.14 -6.29 4.33
CA LEU A 98 8.20 -5.89 5.74
C LEU A 98 7.99 -7.06 6.71
N VAL A 99 7.10 -8.01 6.42
CA VAL A 99 6.82 -9.11 7.35
C VAL A 99 7.82 -10.24 7.17
N LYS A 100 8.05 -10.71 5.94
CA LYS A 100 9.03 -11.78 5.68
C LYS A 100 10.47 -11.37 6.02
N THR A 101 10.77 -10.10 6.00
CA THR A 101 12.08 -9.53 6.40
C THR A 101 12.19 -9.30 7.92
N GLY A 102 11.10 -9.47 8.67
CA GLY A 102 11.07 -9.30 10.12
C GLY A 102 11.01 -7.85 10.60
N ILE A 103 10.75 -6.89 9.72
CA ILE A 103 10.57 -5.47 10.10
C ILE A 103 9.25 -5.26 10.84
N LEU A 104 8.18 -5.95 10.41
CA LEU A 104 6.87 -5.92 11.06
C LEU A 104 6.36 -7.34 11.34
N SER A 105 5.48 -7.49 12.34
CA SER A 105 4.68 -8.70 12.47
C SER A 105 3.49 -8.67 11.49
N LEU A 106 2.92 -9.83 11.19
CA LEU A 106 1.72 -9.94 10.36
C LEU A 106 0.54 -9.20 11.00
N GLU A 107 0.38 -9.33 12.31
CA GLU A 107 -0.66 -8.65 13.08
C GLU A 107 -0.54 -7.14 12.95
N LYS A 108 0.69 -6.61 13.01
CA LYS A 108 0.92 -5.17 12.84
C LYS A 108 0.61 -4.71 11.40
N LEU A 109 0.92 -5.50 10.40
CA LEU A 109 0.54 -5.19 9.02
C LEU A 109 -0.98 -5.15 8.86
N VAL A 110 -1.71 -6.12 9.42
CA VAL A 110 -3.20 -6.14 9.40
C VAL A 110 -3.77 -4.95 10.17
N GLU A 111 -3.20 -4.61 11.32
CA GLU A 111 -3.58 -3.42 12.09
C GLU A 111 -3.48 -2.15 11.23
N LEU A 112 -2.34 -1.94 10.56
CA LEU A 112 -2.09 -0.74 9.74
C LEU A 112 -2.97 -0.65 8.49
N LEU A 113 -3.33 -1.79 7.88
CA LEU A 113 -4.15 -1.83 6.66
C LEU A 113 -5.66 -1.86 6.92
N SER A 114 -6.10 -2.31 8.09
CA SER A 114 -7.53 -2.58 8.35
C SER A 114 -8.02 -2.00 9.68
N THR A 115 -7.50 -2.46 10.80
CA THR A 115 -8.06 -2.13 12.13
C THR A 115 -7.89 -0.66 12.48
N SER A 116 -6.71 -0.10 12.27
CA SER A 116 -6.43 1.31 12.56
C SER A 116 -7.27 2.28 11.71
N PRO A 117 -7.35 2.14 10.37
CA PRO A 117 -8.22 3.00 9.57
C PRO A 117 -9.70 2.83 9.95
N ARG A 118 -10.19 1.61 10.19
CA ARG A 118 -11.57 1.40 10.66
C ARG A 118 -11.87 2.15 11.95
N LYS A 119 -10.98 2.02 12.93
CA LYS A 119 -11.11 2.72 14.21
C LYS A 119 -11.09 4.25 14.03
N ARG A 120 -10.18 4.77 13.22
CA ARG A 120 -10.04 6.22 12.99
C ARG A 120 -11.28 6.83 12.31
N PHE A 121 -11.83 6.15 11.34
CA PHE A 121 -12.96 6.64 10.54
C PHE A 121 -14.32 6.14 10.99
N GLY A 122 -14.40 5.41 12.11
CA GLY A 122 -15.67 4.88 12.64
C GLY A 122 -16.31 3.84 11.73
N ILE A 123 -15.52 3.13 10.93
CA ILE A 123 -16.01 2.05 10.05
C ILE A 123 -16.25 0.81 10.90
N PRO A 124 -17.47 0.25 10.95
CA PRO A 124 -17.77 -0.92 11.77
C PRO A 124 -16.93 -2.13 11.36
N GLU A 125 -16.66 -3.00 12.35
CA GLU A 125 -16.02 -4.28 12.07
C GLU A 125 -16.94 -5.14 11.18
N PRO A 126 -16.41 -5.77 10.16
CA PRO A 126 -17.20 -6.61 9.28
C PRO A 126 -17.71 -7.85 10.04
N LYS A 127 -19.00 -8.16 9.89
CA LYS A 127 -19.59 -9.38 10.46
C LYS A 127 -19.52 -10.49 9.42
N ASN A 128 -18.84 -11.59 9.77
CA ASN A 128 -18.70 -12.77 8.90
C ASN A 128 -18.00 -12.49 7.54
N GLU A 129 -17.18 -11.45 7.48
CA GLU A 129 -16.32 -11.20 6.32
C GLU A 129 -14.89 -11.65 6.63
N PHE A 130 -14.25 -12.30 5.69
CA PHE A 130 -12.87 -12.74 5.85
C PHE A 130 -12.16 -12.88 4.51
N CYS A 131 -10.84 -12.75 4.56
CA CYS A 131 -9.96 -13.08 3.43
C CYS A 131 -9.04 -14.23 3.82
N LEU A 132 -8.90 -15.19 2.90
CA LEU A 132 -7.96 -16.31 3.06
C LEU A 132 -6.78 -16.09 2.12
N TRP A 133 -5.58 -16.20 2.69
CA TRP A 133 -4.33 -15.98 1.98
C TRP A 133 -3.41 -17.20 2.11
N ASP A 134 -2.81 -17.60 1.00
CA ASP A 134 -1.66 -18.50 1.02
C ASP A 134 -0.39 -17.62 1.14
N LEU A 135 0.18 -17.59 2.34
CA LEU A 135 1.31 -16.74 2.66
C LEU A 135 2.63 -17.24 2.06
N ASP A 136 2.71 -18.51 1.70
CA ASP A 136 3.91 -19.11 1.12
C ASP A 136 3.89 -19.10 -0.41
N ALA A 137 2.73 -18.91 -1.03
CA ALA A 137 2.61 -18.83 -2.48
C ALA A 137 3.39 -17.63 -3.03
N ALA A 138 4.47 -17.94 -3.76
CA ALA A 138 5.28 -16.95 -4.45
C ALA A 138 4.81 -16.81 -5.91
N TYR A 139 4.72 -15.55 -6.39
CA TYR A 139 4.34 -15.24 -7.77
C TYR A 139 4.94 -13.91 -8.22
N PHE A 140 4.92 -13.65 -9.53
CA PHE A 140 5.28 -12.35 -10.08
C PHE A 140 4.03 -11.49 -10.26
N ILE A 141 4.11 -10.23 -9.91
CA ILE A 141 3.01 -9.27 -10.13
C ILE A 141 2.84 -9.06 -11.63
N ASP A 142 1.73 -9.55 -12.19
CA ASP A 142 1.32 -9.30 -13.56
C ASP A 142 0.16 -8.29 -13.57
N PRO A 143 0.38 -7.04 -14.02
CA PRO A 143 -0.69 -6.06 -14.12
C PRO A 143 -1.87 -6.48 -15.01
N ASN A 144 -1.69 -7.43 -15.94
CA ASN A 144 -2.78 -7.92 -16.79
C ASN A 144 -3.85 -8.68 -15.98
N GLU A 145 -3.47 -9.25 -14.84
CA GLU A 145 -4.39 -9.96 -13.95
C GLU A 145 -5.21 -9.03 -13.04
N PHE A 146 -4.91 -7.72 -13.00
CA PHE A 146 -5.62 -6.78 -12.14
C PHE A 146 -7.08 -6.60 -12.55
N GLN A 147 -7.96 -6.44 -11.57
CA GLN A 147 -9.35 -6.03 -11.77
C GLN A 147 -9.45 -4.54 -12.12
N SER A 148 -8.52 -3.74 -11.62
CA SER A 148 -8.42 -2.32 -11.96
C SER A 148 -8.28 -2.13 -13.47
N LYS A 149 -8.97 -1.13 -14.03
CA LYS A 149 -8.85 -0.76 -15.45
C LYS A 149 -7.46 -0.19 -15.77
N GLY A 150 -6.89 0.61 -14.88
CA GLY A 150 -5.51 1.04 -14.96
C GLY A 150 -4.56 -0.10 -14.57
N LYS A 151 -3.39 -0.16 -15.20
CA LYS A 151 -2.42 -1.26 -15.02
C LYS A 151 -1.05 -0.76 -14.56
N ALA A 152 -0.84 0.55 -14.44
CA ALA A 152 0.44 1.13 -14.11
C ALA A 152 0.74 0.99 -12.62
N THR A 153 1.72 0.15 -12.28
CA THR A 153 2.24 -0.02 -10.92
C THR A 153 3.77 -0.15 -10.95
N PRO A 154 4.50 0.48 -10.01
CA PRO A 154 5.95 0.34 -9.93
C PRO A 154 6.39 -1.07 -9.49
N PHE A 155 5.44 -1.90 -9.05
CA PHE A 155 5.68 -3.27 -8.60
C PHE A 155 5.53 -4.33 -9.72
N ALA A 156 5.20 -3.94 -10.95
CA ALA A 156 5.07 -4.85 -12.08
C ALA A 156 6.32 -5.73 -12.25
N GLY A 157 6.14 -7.05 -12.37
CA GLY A 157 7.23 -8.02 -12.52
C GLY A 157 8.03 -8.31 -11.25
N LYS A 158 7.74 -7.67 -10.11
CA LYS A 158 8.37 -8.02 -8.82
C LYS A 158 7.82 -9.34 -8.30
N GLN A 159 8.70 -10.19 -7.77
CA GLN A 159 8.31 -11.41 -7.08
C GLN A 159 7.82 -11.07 -5.68
N VAL A 160 6.66 -11.60 -5.32
CA VAL A 160 6.03 -11.42 -4.00
C VAL A 160 5.51 -12.74 -3.47
N CYS A 161 5.24 -12.78 -2.17
CA CYS A 161 4.53 -13.84 -1.48
C CYS A 161 3.18 -13.32 -0.95
N GLY A 162 2.28 -14.26 -0.63
CA GLY A 162 0.97 -13.91 -0.10
C GLY A 162 -0.06 -13.75 -1.20
N LYS A 163 -0.54 -14.89 -1.72
CA LYS A 163 -1.59 -14.93 -2.73
C LYS A 163 -2.96 -15.04 -2.07
N ARG A 164 -3.88 -14.14 -2.42
CA ARG A 164 -5.27 -14.24 -1.96
C ARG A 164 -5.95 -15.43 -2.63
N LEU A 165 -6.46 -16.37 -1.83
CA LEU A 165 -7.18 -17.54 -2.29
C LEU A 165 -8.67 -17.29 -2.39
N TYR A 166 -9.24 -16.62 -1.38
CA TYR A 166 -10.66 -16.41 -1.27
C TYR A 166 -10.97 -15.18 -0.42
N HIS A 167 -12.07 -14.51 -0.72
CA HIS A 167 -12.68 -13.57 0.23
C HIS A 167 -14.20 -13.75 0.25
N HIS A 168 -14.79 -13.61 1.43
CA HIS A 168 -16.23 -13.62 1.64
C HIS A 168 -16.67 -12.24 2.10
N ILE A 169 -17.63 -11.67 1.39
CA ILE A 169 -18.29 -10.42 1.75
C ILE A 169 -19.77 -10.72 1.92
N ASN A 170 -20.31 -10.47 3.12
CA ASN A 170 -21.76 -10.42 3.29
C ASN A 170 -22.28 -9.13 2.65
N MET A 171 -22.79 -9.24 1.46
CA MET A 171 -23.64 -8.22 0.88
C MET A 171 -25.01 -8.31 1.57
N THR A 172 -25.15 -7.70 2.75
CA THR A 172 -26.51 -7.43 3.26
C THR A 172 -27.12 -6.41 2.33
N GLU A 173 -28.14 -6.84 1.62
CA GLU A 173 -29.07 -5.94 0.95
C GLU A 173 -29.72 -5.07 2.05
N GLU A 174 -29.16 -3.90 2.30
CA GLU A 174 -29.94 -2.83 2.91
C GLU A 174 -30.65 -2.10 1.79
N ALA A 175 -31.93 -2.44 1.65
CA ALA A 175 -32.89 -1.73 0.83
C ALA A 175 -33.19 -0.33 1.37
#